data_2ec7879bb0a953718e10fe3450f03116
#
_entry.id   2ec7879bb0a953718e10fe3450f03116
#
_cell.length_a   1.000
_cell.length_b   1.000
_cell.length_c   1.000
_cell.angle_alpha   90.00
_cell.angle_beta   90.00
_cell.angle_gamma   90.00
#
_symmetry.space_group_name_H-M   'P 1'
#
loop_
_entity.id
_entity.type
_entity.pdbx_description
1 polymer ?
#
loop_
_entity_poly.entity_id
_entity_poly.type
_entity_poly.pdbx_seq_one_letter_code
_entity_poly.pdbx_strand_id
1 'polypeptide(L)'
;MYESRIAADHLTVAAVEGFPPEINTLAACNLAGHGFLRSAWYAAPAPEGGCTLLLRRDADGTVLAAIPTIAFGPAIGRARKVPGSYWPLRAPLIAPDCDVFELAHGLDHTAARCLGPVWRVGPARADDPATMLLVAAAQLANWTVLSRAAGTSWVIDLDAARTRGWPSASSARKLRAAWRKLEDLGTPRWRYVRGTDWDAAALEDMGRVEAESWIARTTDGSGAKFMTPAQRAVWSHALTDPVLAEKLSATILMLDDRPIAFSFDLYDGPVQYGIAGSYAEDLKRFYIGKLANFRAVQDAIAAGKSVTDLGAGDNGYKRDMGAVRGYDMADLLFVRSRTAARVLARVWGAELPPSPPSAAIVPGTAANG
;
A
#
# COMPACT_ATOMS: atom_id res chain seq x y z
N MET A 1 1.88 -34.27 -10.47
CA MET A 1 2.50 -33.98 -11.77
C MET A 1 1.51 -34.00 -12.93
N TYR A 2 0.41 -34.75 -12.87
CA TYR A 2 -0.64 -34.84 -13.94
C TYR A 2 -1.62 -33.63 -13.86
N GLU A 3 -2.03 -33.23 -12.66
CA GLU A 3 -2.94 -32.08 -12.46
C GLU A 3 -2.31 -30.73 -12.84
N SER A 4 -0.98 -30.58 -12.64
CA SER A 4 -0.29 -29.33 -13.01
C SER A 4 -0.15 -29.13 -14.54
N ARG A 5 -0.26 -30.19 -15.35
CA ARG A 5 -0.25 -30.07 -16.82
C ARG A 5 -1.60 -29.67 -17.39
N ILE A 6 -2.71 -30.09 -16.77
CA ILE A 6 -4.07 -29.76 -17.23
C ILE A 6 -4.37 -28.28 -17.01
N ALA A 7 -3.85 -27.68 -15.92
CA ALA A 7 -3.98 -26.25 -15.65
C ALA A 7 -3.18 -25.37 -16.64
N ALA A 8 -2.11 -25.90 -17.24
CA ALA A 8 -1.22 -25.14 -18.14
C ALA A 8 -1.82 -24.84 -19.52
N ASP A 9 -2.64 -25.75 -20.04
CA ASP A 9 -3.17 -25.68 -21.42
C ASP A 9 -4.34 -24.70 -21.59
N HIS A 10 -4.75 -24.00 -20.50
CA HIS A 10 -5.90 -23.08 -20.50
C HIS A 10 -5.58 -21.70 -19.96
N LEU A 11 -4.29 -21.33 -19.94
CA LEU A 11 -3.82 -20.07 -19.36
C LEU A 11 -2.98 -19.27 -20.35
N THR A 12 -3.37 -18.04 -20.58
CA THR A 12 -2.53 -17.06 -21.29
C THR A 12 -1.73 -16.24 -20.27
N VAL A 13 -0.39 -16.25 -20.44
CA VAL A 13 0.54 -15.45 -19.65
C VAL A 13 1.23 -14.44 -20.55
N ALA A 14 1.07 -13.16 -20.26
CA ALA A 14 1.62 -12.07 -21.06
C ALA A 14 2.44 -11.08 -20.22
N ALA A 15 3.53 -10.60 -20.81
CA ALA A 15 4.24 -9.41 -20.32
C ALA A 15 3.75 -8.21 -21.12
N VAL A 16 3.08 -7.29 -20.44
CA VAL A 16 2.50 -6.08 -21.05
C VAL A 16 3.31 -4.87 -20.60
N GLU A 17 3.67 -4.00 -21.53
CA GLU A 17 4.34 -2.74 -21.21
C GLU A 17 3.37 -1.82 -20.47
N GLY A 18 3.87 -1.13 -19.44
CA GLY A 18 3.08 -0.21 -18.62
C GLY A 18 2.13 -0.91 -17.63
N PHE A 19 1.00 -0.25 -17.42
CA PHE A 19 -0.03 -0.59 -16.43
C PHE A 19 -1.40 -0.70 -17.12
N PRO A 20 -1.73 -1.86 -17.69
CA PRO A 20 -2.89 -2.03 -18.54
C PRO A 20 -4.22 -1.94 -17.77
N PRO A 21 -5.35 -1.64 -18.47
CA PRO A 21 -6.66 -1.41 -17.83
C PRO A 21 -7.23 -2.65 -17.14
N GLU A 22 -6.76 -3.85 -17.45
CA GLU A 22 -7.14 -5.10 -16.78
C GLU A 22 -6.85 -5.06 -15.28
N ILE A 23 -5.86 -4.28 -14.86
CA ILE A 23 -5.60 -3.99 -13.44
C ILE A 23 -6.85 -3.40 -12.78
N ASN A 24 -7.57 -2.50 -13.48
CA ASN A 24 -8.77 -1.86 -12.94
C ASN A 24 -9.93 -2.86 -12.79
N THR A 25 -10.04 -3.82 -13.69
CA THR A 25 -11.02 -4.90 -13.60
C THR A 25 -10.76 -5.77 -12.36
N LEU A 26 -9.51 -6.20 -12.16
CA LEU A 26 -9.12 -6.94 -10.96
C LEU A 26 -9.35 -6.15 -9.68
N ALA A 27 -9.00 -4.86 -9.67
CA ALA A 27 -9.20 -4.00 -8.50
C ALA A 27 -10.68 -3.89 -8.10
N ALA A 28 -11.59 -3.89 -9.08
CA ALA A 28 -13.04 -3.83 -8.84
C ALA A 28 -13.61 -5.12 -8.22
N CYS A 29 -12.99 -6.27 -8.49
CA CYS A 29 -13.45 -7.59 -8.05
C CYS A 29 -12.64 -8.15 -6.88
N ASN A 30 -11.61 -7.44 -6.42
CA ASN A 30 -10.68 -7.93 -5.42
C ASN A 30 -11.22 -7.79 -3.99
N LEU A 31 -10.45 -8.36 -3.05
CA LEU A 31 -10.73 -8.29 -1.62
C LEU A 31 -10.96 -6.84 -1.16
N ALA A 32 -11.86 -6.68 -0.20
CA ALA A 32 -12.10 -5.39 0.43
C ALA A 32 -10.77 -4.82 1.00
N GLY A 33 -10.47 -3.57 0.64
CA GLY A 33 -9.23 -2.90 1.02
C GLY A 33 -8.15 -2.89 -0.05
N HIS A 34 -8.35 -3.53 -1.22
CA HIS A 34 -7.41 -3.52 -2.37
C HIS A 34 -7.98 -2.83 -3.62
N GLY A 35 -9.20 -2.31 -3.57
CA GLY A 35 -9.86 -1.67 -4.70
C GLY A 35 -9.24 -0.36 -5.18
N PHE A 36 -8.24 0.15 -4.45
CA PHE A 36 -7.44 1.31 -4.85
C PHE A 36 -6.21 0.95 -5.68
N LEU A 37 -5.83 -0.33 -5.76
CA LEU A 37 -4.68 -0.81 -6.52
C LEU A 37 -4.99 -0.83 -8.03
N ARG A 38 -5.15 0.36 -8.60
CA ARG A 38 -5.56 0.61 -9.98
C ARG A 38 -4.38 0.99 -10.87
N SER A 39 -4.55 0.95 -12.17
CA SER A 39 -3.51 1.30 -13.15
C SER A 39 -2.87 2.66 -12.84
N ALA A 40 -3.68 3.68 -12.56
CA ALA A 40 -3.18 5.02 -12.22
C ALA A 40 -2.41 5.06 -10.88
N TRP A 41 -2.78 4.22 -9.90
CA TRP A 41 -2.03 4.10 -8.64
C TRP A 41 -0.61 3.57 -8.86
N TYR A 42 -0.47 2.54 -9.69
CA TYR A 42 0.83 1.96 -9.98
C TYR A 42 1.67 2.85 -10.91
N ALA A 43 1.02 3.52 -11.86
CA ALA A 43 1.67 4.43 -12.79
C ALA A 43 2.16 5.73 -12.12
N ALA A 44 1.48 6.19 -11.08
CA ALA A 44 1.74 7.48 -10.45
C ALA A 44 3.22 7.76 -10.13
N PRO A 45 4.02 6.84 -9.57
CA PRO A 45 5.44 7.08 -9.32
C PRO A 45 6.35 6.90 -10.54
N ALA A 46 5.86 6.37 -11.65
CA ALA A 46 6.64 6.13 -12.88
C ALA A 46 5.70 5.99 -14.09
N PRO A 47 5.07 7.07 -14.56
CA PRO A 47 4.04 7.01 -15.59
C PRO A 47 4.54 6.49 -16.94
N GLU A 48 5.81 6.70 -17.26
CA GLU A 48 6.44 6.30 -18.53
C GLU A 48 7.25 5.01 -18.43
N GLY A 49 7.08 4.23 -17.41
CA GLY A 49 7.92 3.05 -17.27
C GLY A 49 7.29 1.98 -16.41
N GLY A 50 7.17 0.80 -16.96
CA GLY A 50 6.61 -0.32 -16.22
C GLY A 50 6.49 -1.56 -17.09
N CYS A 51 6.24 -2.67 -16.45
CA CYS A 51 5.83 -3.90 -17.11
C CYS A 51 4.92 -4.65 -16.15
N THR A 52 3.81 -5.13 -16.67
CA THR A 52 2.86 -5.92 -15.92
C THR A 52 2.85 -7.36 -16.44
N LEU A 53 3.10 -8.33 -15.56
CA LEU A 53 2.80 -9.72 -15.87
C LEU A 53 1.30 -9.94 -15.65
N LEU A 54 0.61 -10.33 -16.72
CA LEU A 54 -0.82 -10.68 -16.69
C LEU A 54 -0.99 -12.19 -16.83
N LEU A 55 -1.90 -12.74 -16.05
CA LEU A 55 -2.36 -14.11 -16.12
C LEU A 55 -3.86 -14.10 -16.37
N ARG A 56 -4.32 -14.87 -17.40
CA ARG A 56 -5.74 -14.99 -17.79
C ARG A 56 -6.10 -16.45 -18.01
N ARG A 57 -7.36 -16.81 -17.75
CA ARG A 57 -7.96 -18.06 -18.24
C ARG A 57 -8.38 -17.90 -19.68
N ASP A 58 -8.05 -18.86 -20.54
CA ASP A 58 -8.39 -18.84 -21.96
C ASP A 58 -9.89 -19.07 -22.19
N ALA A 59 -10.55 -19.81 -21.32
CA ALA A 59 -11.93 -20.22 -21.47
C ALA A 59 -12.91 -19.03 -21.54
N ASP A 60 -12.65 -17.98 -20.78
CA ASP A 60 -13.53 -16.83 -20.63
C ASP A 60 -12.80 -15.47 -20.62
N GLY A 61 -11.47 -15.49 -20.76
CA GLY A 61 -10.63 -14.30 -20.71
C GLY A 61 -10.50 -13.68 -19.30
N THR A 62 -10.96 -14.36 -18.25
CA THR A 62 -10.90 -13.87 -16.86
C THR A 62 -9.47 -13.59 -16.46
N VAL A 63 -9.22 -12.37 -15.97
CA VAL A 63 -7.90 -11.98 -15.46
C VAL A 63 -7.73 -12.51 -14.04
N LEU A 64 -6.73 -13.37 -13.84
CA LEU A 64 -6.45 -14.02 -12.56
C LEU A 64 -5.41 -13.29 -11.73
N ALA A 65 -4.42 -12.69 -12.38
CA ALA A 65 -3.38 -11.94 -11.68
C ALA A 65 -2.83 -10.81 -12.55
N ALA A 66 -2.45 -9.71 -11.90
CA ALA A 66 -1.67 -8.63 -12.48
C ALA A 66 -0.54 -8.28 -11.50
N ILE A 67 0.71 -8.45 -11.96
CA ILE A 67 1.91 -8.12 -11.18
C ILE A 67 2.63 -6.95 -11.89
N PRO A 68 2.25 -5.70 -11.57
CA PRO A 68 2.88 -4.52 -12.12
C PRO A 68 4.23 -4.28 -11.46
N THR A 69 5.25 -3.96 -12.27
CA THR A 69 6.60 -3.69 -11.75
C THR A 69 7.28 -2.55 -12.49
N ILE A 70 8.15 -1.82 -11.78
CA ILE A 70 9.07 -0.82 -12.33
C ILE A 70 10.51 -1.20 -12.01
N ALA A 71 11.46 -0.62 -12.72
CA ALA A 71 12.88 -0.80 -12.43
C ALA A 71 13.21 -0.31 -11.00
N PHE A 72 14.15 -0.97 -10.35
CA PHE A 72 14.57 -0.66 -8.99
C PHE A 72 16.06 -0.89 -8.81
N GLY A 73 16.75 0.10 -8.22
CA GLY A 73 18.20 0.03 -8.01
C GLY A 73 19.03 0.17 -9.29
N PRO A 74 20.31 -0.23 -9.27
CA PRO A 74 21.20 -0.11 -10.42
C PRO A 74 20.74 -0.95 -11.62
N ALA A 75 20.80 -0.39 -12.83
CA ALA A 75 20.33 -1.04 -14.07
C ALA A 75 20.97 -2.41 -14.34
N ILE A 76 22.23 -2.59 -13.95
CA ILE A 76 22.95 -3.86 -14.11
C ILE A 76 22.30 -5.03 -13.36
N GLY A 77 21.65 -4.74 -12.23
CA GLY A 77 20.96 -5.75 -11.42
C GLY A 77 19.62 -6.18 -11.98
N ARG A 78 19.07 -5.40 -12.92
CA ARG A 78 17.73 -5.62 -13.51
C ARG A 78 16.65 -5.93 -12.47
N ALA A 79 16.83 -5.42 -11.24
CA ALA A 79 15.88 -5.61 -10.16
C ALA A 79 14.65 -4.76 -10.40
N ARG A 80 13.50 -5.28 -9.98
CA ARG A 80 12.21 -4.61 -10.12
C ARG A 80 11.47 -4.54 -8.79
N LYS A 81 10.48 -3.69 -8.70
CA LYS A 81 9.58 -3.60 -7.53
C LYS A 81 8.16 -3.32 -7.96
N VAL A 82 7.20 -3.78 -7.18
CA VAL A 82 5.82 -3.32 -7.31
C VAL A 82 5.78 -1.84 -6.93
N PRO A 83 5.27 -0.96 -7.82
CA PRO A 83 5.19 0.48 -7.55
C PRO A 83 4.04 0.84 -6.62
N GLY A 84 3.88 2.12 -6.34
CA GLY A 84 2.85 2.69 -5.48
C GLY A 84 3.44 3.48 -4.31
N SER A 85 2.59 4.10 -3.51
CA SER A 85 3.01 4.75 -2.28
C SER A 85 3.52 3.71 -1.27
N TYR A 86 4.46 4.12 -0.41
CA TYR A 86 4.91 3.24 0.69
C TYR A 86 3.75 2.74 1.53
N TRP A 87 2.82 3.63 1.84
CA TRP A 87 1.59 3.32 2.54
C TRP A 87 0.41 3.80 1.66
N PRO A 88 -0.71 3.08 1.57
CA PRO A 88 -1.04 1.93 2.42
C PRO A 88 -0.35 0.62 2.05
N LEU A 89 -0.26 0.22 0.81
CA LEU A 89 0.32 -1.08 0.45
C LEU A 89 0.96 -1.04 -0.95
N ARG A 90 2.00 -1.88 -1.14
CA ARG A 90 2.60 -2.19 -2.45
C ARG A 90 2.45 -3.67 -2.72
N ALA A 91 1.28 -4.07 -3.13
CA ALA A 91 0.94 -5.45 -3.45
C ALA A 91 0.52 -5.57 -4.92
N PRO A 92 0.72 -6.72 -5.59
CA PRO A 92 0.06 -7.02 -6.83
C PRO A 92 -1.40 -7.37 -6.60
N LEU A 93 -2.17 -7.48 -7.67
CA LEU A 93 -3.55 -7.94 -7.63
C LEU A 93 -3.62 -9.41 -8.05
N ILE A 94 -4.31 -10.22 -7.27
CA ILE A 94 -4.59 -11.62 -7.53
C ILE A 94 -6.08 -11.85 -7.27
N ALA A 95 -6.78 -12.42 -8.24
CA ALA A 95 -8.20 -12.72 -8.11
C ALA A 95 -8.45 -13.73 -6.99
N PRO A 96 -9.56 -13.61 -6.24
CA PRO A 96 -9.87 -14.53 -5.14
C PRO A 96 -10.02 -16.00 -5.57
N ASP A 97 -10.37 -16.24 -6.83
CA ASP A 97 -10.56 -17.57 -7.43
C ASP A 97 -9.32 -18.09 -8.19
N CYS A 98 -8.21 -17.35 -8.17
CA CYS A 98 -6.94 -17.80 -8.71
C CYS A 98 -6.35 -18.87 -7.78
N ASP A 99 -6.03 -20.03 -8.32
CA ASP A 99 -5.37 -21.06 -7.52
C ASP A 99 -3.84 -20.97 -7.55
N VAL A 100 -3.20 -21.68 -6.63
CA VAL A 100 -1.75 -21.63 -6.44
C VAL A 100 -0.98 -22.20 -7.64
N PHE A 101 -1.52 -23.17 -8.35
CA PHE A 101 -0.86 -23.81 -9.51
C PHE A 101 -0.99 -22.93 -10.76
N GLU A 102 -2.16 -22.28 -10.96
CA GLU A 102 -2.35 -21.27 -12.01
C GLU A 102 -1.32 -20.15 -11.86
N LEU A 103 -1.21 -19.61 -10.65
CA LEU A 103 -0.26 -18.51 -10.38
C LEU A 103 1.20 -18.98 -10.49
N ALA A 104 1.52 -20.20 -10.04
CA ALA A 104 2.86 -20.78 -10.18
C ALA A 104 3.24 -20.98 -11.63
N HIS A 105 2.31 -21.44 -12.48
CA HIS A 105 2.51 -21.54 -13.92
C HIS A 105 2.84 -20.15 -14.53
N GLY A 106 2.06 -19.14 -14.16
CA GLY A 106 2.33 -17.75 -14.59
C GLY A 106 3.71 -17.26 -14.21
N LEU A 107 4.16 -17.56 -12.97
CA LEU A 107 5.48 -17.15 -12.47
C LEU A 107 6.65 -17.97 -13.05
N ASP A 108 6.41 -19.18 -13.56
CA ASP A 108 7.43 -20.00 -14.25
C ASP A 108 7.48 -19.75 -15.75
N HIS A 109 6.43 -19.17 -16.35
CA HIS A 109 6.35 -18.87 -17.77
C HIS A 109 7.43 -17.91 -18.25
N THR A 110 7.79 -17.98 -19.51
CA THR A 110 8.85 -17.11 -20.10
C THR A 110 8.52 -15.64 -20.03
N ALA A 111 7.25 -15.24 -20.09
CA ALA A 111 6.78 -13.86 -19.90
C ALA A 111 7.16 -13.30 -18.51
N ALA A 112 7.28 -14.14 -17.47
CA ALA A 112 7.68 -13.71 -16.14
C ALA A 112 9.12 -13.18 -16.05
N ARG A 113 9.90 -13.26 -17.15
CA ARG A 113 11.20 -12.55 -17.25
C ARG A 113 11.05 -11.04 -17.12
N CYS A 114 9.87 -10.48 -17.37
CA CYS A 114 9.56 -9.07 -17.17
C CYS A 114 9.67 -8.64 -15.69
N LEU A 115 9.54 -9.57 -14.74
CA LEU A 115 9.73 -9.32 -13.31
C LEU A 115 11.22 -9.16 -12.92
N GLY A 116 12.15 -9.49 -13.84
CA GLY A 116 13.59 -9.50 -13.59
C GLY A 116 14.05 -10.70 -12.75
N PRO A 117 15.37 -10.82 -12.50
CA PRO A 117 15.92 -11.89 -11.69
C PRO A 117 15.64 -11.72 -10.18
N VAL A 118 15.33 -10.49 -9.77
CA VAL A 118 14.98 -10.09 -8.40
C VAL A 118 13.87 -9.07 -8.46
N TRP A 119 12.80 -9.28 -7.71
CA TRP A 119 11.75 -8.29 -7.60
C TRP A 119 11.17 -8.21 -6.18
N ARG A 120 10.67 -7.03 -5.80
CA ARG A 120 10.23 -6.70 -4.44
C ARG A 120 8.73 -6.39 -4.41
N VAL A 121 8.07 -6.94 -3.39
CA VAL A 121 6.71 -6.61 -2.98
C VAL A 121 6.77 -6.06 -1.56
N GLY A 122 6.09 -4.98 -1.28
CA GLY A 122 5.98 -4.49 0.10
C GLY A 122 6.16 -2.98 0.27
N PRO A 123 5.67 -2.48 1.42
CA PRO A 123 5.10 -3.28 2.48
C PRO A 123 3.79 -3.96 2.04
N ALA A 124 3.63 -5.23 2.42
CA ALA A 124 2.41 -6.01 2.22
C ALA A 124 1.94 -6.57 3.58
N ARG A 125 0.66 -6.83 3.71
CA ARG A 125 0.13 -7.54 4.87
C ARG A 125 0.66 -8.97 4.87
N ALA A 126 1.25 -9.40 5.98
CA ALA A 126 1.83 -10.74 6.06
C ALA A 126 0.77 -11.85 6.07
N ASP A 127 -0.42 -11.55 6.61
CA ASP A 127 -1.58 -12.45 6.73
C ASP A 127 -2.61 -12.29 5.60
N ASP A 128 -2.32 -11.48 4.58
CA ASP A 128 -3.22 -11.27 3.45
C ASP A 128 -3.25 -12.52 2.55
N PRO A 129 -4.45 -13.05 2.20
CA PRO A 129 -4.58 -14.25 1.38
C PRO A 129 -3.88 -14.17 0.03
N ALA A 130 -3.95 -13.01 -0.66
CA ALA A 130 -3.27 -12.83 -1.95
C ALA A 130 -1.74 -12.83 -1.79
N THR A 131 -1.22 -12.23 -0.72
CA THR A 131 0.22 -12.26 -0.40
C THR A 131 0.67 -13.69 -0.08
N MET A 132 -0.09 -14.44 0.71
CA MET A 132 0.22 -15.82 1.05
C MET A 132 0.19 -16.72 -0.20
N LEU A 133 -0.82 -16.55 -1.07
CA LEU A 133 -0.93 -17.28 -2.33
C LEU A 133 0.27 -16.99 -3.25
N LEU A 134 0.66 -15.72 -3.36
CA LEU A 134 1.81 -15.31 -4.15
C LEU A 134 3.11 -15.95 -3.68
N VAL A 135 3.33 -15.99 -2.37
CA VAL A 135 4.53 -16.61 -1.79
C VAL A 135 4.55 -18.12 -2.08
N ALA A 136 3.42 -18.82 -1.87
CA ALA A 136 3.30 -20.24 -2.14
C ALA A 136 3.53 -20.56 -3.63
N ALA A 137 2.87 -19.84 -4.53
CA ALA A 137 3.02 -19.99 -5.96
C ALA A 137 4.46 -19.74 -6.45
N ALA A 138 5.11 -18.69 -5.92
CA ALA A 138 6.49 -18.38 -6.25
C ALA A 138 7.45 -19.49 -5.82
N GLN A 139 7.24 -20.11 -4.65
CA GLN A 139 8.04 -21.26 -4.18
C GLN A 139 7.86 -22.47 -5.10
N LEU A 140 6.63 -22.76 -5.54
CA LEU A 140 6.34 -23.81 -6.52
C LEU A 140 7.01 -23.53 -7.87
N ALA A 141 7.09 -22.27 -8.29
CA ALA A 141 7.78 -21.79 -9.50
C ALA A 141 9.30 -21.63 -9.30
N ASN A 142 9.89 -22.25 -8.26
CA ASN A 142 11.33 -22.25 -7.95
C ASN A 142 11.93 -20.84 -7.66
N TRP A 143 11.13 -19.87 -7.25
CA TRP A 143 11.65 -18.64 -6.67
C TRP A 143 12.00 -18.84 -5.19
N THR A 144 13.10 -18.24 -4.75
CA THR A 144 13.39 -18.10 -3.33
C THR A 144 12.76 -16.81 -2.84
N VAL A 145 11.89 -16.88 -1.86
CA VAL A 145 11.23 -15.70 -1.28
C VAL A 145 11.91 -15.37 0.05
N LEU A 146 12.53 -14.21 0.12
CA LEU A 146 13.07 -13.66 1.36
C LEU A 146 12.04 -12.72 1.97
N SER A 147 11.88 -12.80 3.28
CA SER A 147 10.95 -11.94 4.02
C SER A 147 11.69 -11.19 5.13
N ARG A 148 11.34 -9.93 5.31
CA ARG A 148 11.74 -9.17 6.49
C ARG A 148 10.57 -8.37 7.03
N ALA A 149 10.54 -8.20 8.35
CA ALA A 149 9.52 -7.39 9.00
C ALA A 149 9.59 -5.92 8.52
N ALA A 150 8.44 -5.36 8.13
CA ALA A 150 8.27 -3.96 7.75
C ALA A 150 7.53 -3.15 8.84
N GLY A 151 7.29 -3.76 10.00
CA GLY A 151 6.60 -3.19 11.14
C GLY A 151 5.20 -3.72 11.34
N THR A 152 4.54 -3.22 12.38
CA THR A 152 3.14 -3.54 12.70
C THR A 152 2.29 -2.32 12.43
N SER A 153 1.13 -2.47 11.78
CA SER A 153 0.15 -1.41 11.63
C SER A 153 -0.48 -1.04 12.99
N TRP A 154 -1.01 0.19 13.07
CA TRP A 154 -1.80 0.67 14.19
C TRP A 154 -3.18 1.03 13.71
N VAL A 155 -4.20 0.43 14.32
CA VAL A 155 -5.59 0.53 13.88
C VAL A 155 -6.51 1.04 14.98
N ILE A 156 -7.55 1.77 14.57
CA ILE A 156 -8.67 2.15 15.44
C ILE A 156 -9.89 1.38 14.95
N ASP A 157 -10.51 0.60 15.84
CA ASP A 157 -11.82 -0.01 15.62
C ASP A 157 -12.89 1.09 15.74
N LEU A 158 -13.44 1.51 14.60
CA LEU A 158 -14.41 2.60 14.53
C LEU A 158 -15.81 2.17 14.96
N ASP A 159 -16.15 0.89 14.86
CA ASP A 159 -17.44 0.37 15.33
C ASP A 159 -17.48 0.42 16.86
N ALA A 160 -16.41 -0.04 17.50
CA ALA A 160 -16.26 0.11 18.94
C ALA A 160 -16.12 1.59 19.37
N ALA A 161 -15.47 2.42 18.57
CA ALA A 161 -15.35 3.86 18.82
C ALA A 161 -16.72 4.56 18.78
N ARG A 162 -17.56 4.21 17.80
CA ARG A 162 -18.95 4.71 17.69
C ARG A 162 -19.77 4.36 18.94
N THR A 163 -19.70 3.11 19.36
CA THR A 163 -20.46 2.61 20.51
C THR A 163 -20.03 3.27 21.83
N ARG A 164 -18.72 3.52 21.99
CA ARG A 164 -18.16 4.12 23.22
C ARG A 164 -18.20 5.64 23.27
N GLY A 165 -18.53 6.30 22.17
CA GLY A 165 -18.50 7.76 22.07
C GLY A 165 -17.05 8.28 21.92
N TRP A 166 -16.47 8.11 20.74
CA TRP A 166 -15.13 8.63 20.41
C TRP A 166 -15.21 10.05 19.80
N PRO A 167 -14.28 10.95 20.11
CA PRO A 167 -13.22 10.83 21.10
C PRO A 167 -13.71 10.88 22.52
N SER A 168 -12.89 10.45 23.50
CA SER A 168 -13.23 10.54 24.90
C SER A 168 -13.59 11.98 25.30
N ALA A 169 -14.45 12.17 26.33
CA ALA A 169 -14.90 13.49 26.78
C ALA A 169 -13.71 14.41 27.14
N SER A 170 -12.62 13.85 27.70
CA SER A 170 -11.39 14.59 28.01
C SER A 170 -10.67 15.05 26.74
N SER A 171 -10.54 14.19 25.73
CA SER A 171 -9.96 14.54 24.43
C SER A 171 -10.80 15.58 23.69
N ALA A 172 -12.12 15.39 23.66
CA ALA A 172 -13.04 16.34 23.04
C ALA A 172 -12.95 17.73 23.68
N ARG A 173 -12.81 17.80 25.02
CA ARG A 173 -12.60 19.07 25.75
C ARG A 173 -11.28 19.74 25.35
N LYS A 174 -10.18 18.96 25.25
CA LYS A 174 -8.85 19.49 24.82
C LYS A 174 -8.90 20.02 23.38
N LEU A 175 -9.54 19.29 22.46
CA LEU A 175 -9.69 19.72 21.07
C LEU A 175 -10.51 21.00 20.95
N ARG A 176 -11.63 21.13 21.67
CA ARG A 176 -12.39 22.39 21.72
C ARG A 176 -11.60 23.56 22.31
N ALA A 177 -10.76 23.31 23.31
CA ALA A 177 -9.90 24.35 23.87
C ALA A 177 -8.78 24.76 22.90
N ALA A 178 -8.23 23.79 22.13
CA ALA A 178 -7.26 24.06 21.06
C ALA A 178 -7.88 24.91 19.94
N TRP A 179 -9.10 24.57 19.51
CA TRP A 179 -9.83 25.31 18.49
C TRP A 179 -10.08 26.77 18.91
N ARG A 180 -10.59 27.01 20.13
CA ARG A 180 -10.79 28.38 20.64
C ARG A 180 -9.51 29.22 20.65
N LYS A 181 -8.36 28.62 20.97
CA LYS A 181 -7.07 29.31 20.92
C LYS A 181 -6.65 29.68 19.49
N LEU A 182 -7.11 28.94 18.49
CA LEU A 182 -6.89 29.33 17.09
C LEU A 182 -7.80 30.50 16.69
N GLU A 183 -9.04 30.54 17.23
CA GLU A 183 -9.96 31.67 17.02
C GLU A 183 -9.40 33.00 17.57
N ASP A 184 -8.54 32.95 18.57
CA ASP A 184 -7.80 34.15 19.08
C ASP A 184 -6.72 34.63 18.08
N LEU A 185 -6.31 33.81 17.09
CA LEU A 185 -5.28 34.13 16.11
C LEU A 185 -5.84 34.50 14.72
N GLY A 186 -7.05 34.11 14.42
CA GLY A 186 -7.71 34.28 13.12
C GLY A 186 -8.95 33.39 13.03
N THR A 187 -9.45 33.17 11.83
CA THR A 187 -10.64 32.37 11.57
C THR A 187 -10.26 30.96 11.14
N PRO A 188 -10.29 29.95 12.06
CA PRO A 188 -10.02 28.57 11.68
C PRO A 188 -11.21 27.98 10.93
N ARG A 189 -10.92 27.29 9.82
CA ARG A 189 -11.92 26.58 9.02
C ARG A 189 -11.36 25.28 8.45
N TRP A 190 -12.27 24.32 8.18
CA TRP A 190 -11.92 23.11 7.47
C TRP A 190 -12.21 23.25 5.98
N ARG A 191 -11.22 22.89 5.15
CA ARG A 191 -11.39 22.61 3.73
C ARG A 191 -11.36 21.10 3.55
N TYR A 192 -12.42 20.54 3.04
CA TYR A 192 -12.54 19.11 2.71
C TYR A 192 -12.45 18.95 1.20
N VAL A 193 -11.64 18.01 0.72
CA VAL A 193 -11.38 17.78 -0.71
C VAL A 193 -11.54 16.31 -1.02
N ARG A 194 -12.38 15.98 -2.01
CA ARG A 194 -12.62 14.61 -2.47
C ARG A 194 -13.32 14.62 -3.84
N GLY A 195 -13.16 13.55 -4.63
CA GLY A 195 -13.85 13.41 -5.91
C GLY A 195 -13.52 14.54 -6.89
N THR A 196 -14.52 15.27 -7.31
CA THR A 196 -14.39 16.40 -8.25
C THR A 196 -13.83 17.67 -7.61
N ASP A 197 -13.70 17.72 -6.28
CA ASP A 197 -13.15 18.89 -5.57
C ASP A 197 -11.62 18.93 -5.60
N TRP A 198 -10.96 17.89 -6.12
CA TRP A 198 -9.52 17.89 -6.27
C TRP A 198 -9.06 18.92 -7.29
N ASP A 199 -8.17 19.81 -6.85
CA ASP A 199 -7.53 20.83 -7.67
C ASP A 199 -6.03 20.95 -7.33
N ALA A 200 -5.31 21.71 -8.15
CA ALA A 200 -3.89 21.97 -7.91
C ALA A 200 -3.66 22.72 -6.59
N ALA A 201 -4.57 23.61 -6.21
CA ALA A 201 -4.46 24.41 -4.99
C ALA A 201 -4.52 23.53 -3.73
N ALA A 202 -5.31 22.45 -3.71
CA ALA A 202 -5.35 21.51 -2.59
C ALA A 202 -3.99 20.80 -2.40
N LEU A 203 -3.36 20.37 -3.49
CA LEU A 203 -2.04 19.73 -3.45
C LEU A 203 -0.95 20.73 -3.03
N GLU A 204 -1.04 21.98 -3.47
CA GLU A 204 -0.13 23.06 -3.08
C GLU A 204 -0.29 23.45 -1.61
N ASP A 205 -1.51 23.50 -1.10
CA ASP A 205 -1.80 23.80 0.31
C ASP A 205 -1.15 22.75 1.21
N MET A 206 -1.30 21.46 0.89
CA MET A 206 -0.62 20.40 1.63
C MET A 206 0.90 20.49 1.50
N GLY A 207 1.42 20.85 0.34
CA GLY A 207 2.84 21.08 0.12
C GLY A 207 3.41 22.23 0.94
N ARG A 208 2.66 23.32 1.10
CA ARG A 208 3.03 24.45 1.99
C ARG A 208 3.12 24.00 3.45
N VAL A 209 2.14 23.23 3.92
CA VAL A 209 2.18 22.69 5.28
C VAL A 209 3.38 21.78 5.49
N GLU A 210 3.71 20.89 4.54
CA GLU A 210 4.89 20.02 4.65
C GLU A 210 6.20 20.82 4.68
N ALA A 211 6.31 21.89 3.86
CA ALA A 211 7.49 22.76 3.83
C ALA A 211 7.70 23.52 5.16
N GLU A 212 6.63 23.79 5.90
CA GLU A 212 6.66 24.46 7.21
C GLU A 212 6.75 23.46 8.39
N SER A 213 6.73 22.17 8.11
CA SER A 213 6.68 21.11 9.13
C SER A 213 8.06 20.64 9.59
N TRP A 214 8.06 19.79 10.60
CA TRP A 214 9.27 19.09 11.06
C TRP A 214 9.94 18.24 9.96
N ILE A 215 9.17 17.73 8.98
CA ILE A 215 9.69 16.90 7.89
C ILE A 215 10.75 17.68 7.10
N ALA A 216 10.45 18.93 6.73
CA ALA A 216 11.38 19.79 6.01
C ALA A 216 12.61 20.18 6.84
N ARG A 217 12.48 20.22 8.17
CA ARG A 217 13.54 20.71 9.07
C ARG A 217 14.48 19.61 9.58
N THR A 218 13.98 18.39 9.73
CA THR A 218 14.70 17.31 10.43
C THR A 218 14.99 16.11 9.56
N THR A 219 14.50 16.08 8.33
CA THR A 219 14.73 15.00 7.37
C THR A 219 15.23 15.56 6.04
N ASP A 220 15.62 14.67 5.15
CA ASP A 220 15.96 15.00 3.75
C ASP A 220 14.72 15.29 2.87
N GLY A 221 13.53 15.34 3.48
CA GLY A 221 12.25 15.53 2.77
C GLY A 221 11.73 14.31 2.02
N SER A 222 12.45 13.18 2.06
CA SER A 222 12.02 11.94 1.37
C SER A 222 10.71 11.36 1.91
N GLY A 223 10.35 11.69 3.16
CA GLY A 223 9.08 11.33 3.78
C GLY A 223 7.89 12.20 3.35
N ALA A 224 8.13 13.39 2.79
CA ALA A 224 7.09 14.29 2.31
C ALA A 224 6.37 13.72 1.08
N LYS A 225 5.11 14.10 0.91
CA LYS A 225 4.26 13.65 -0.20
C LYS A 225 3.92 14.77 -1.19
N PHE A 226 3.98 16.03 -0.76
CA PHE A 226 3.48 17.17 -1.50
C PHE A 226 4.48 18.34 -1.58
N MET A 227 5.59 18.30 -0.84
CA MET A 227 6.52 19.44 -0.68
C MET A 227 7.10 19.91 -2.01
N THR A 228 7.47 19.00 -2.91
CA THR A 228 8.04 19.33 -4.21
C THR A 228 7.02 19.16 -5.35
N PRO A 229 7.20 19.88 -6.49
CA PRO A 229 6.37 19.65 -7.68
C PRO A 229 6.36 18.19 -8.14
N ALA A 230 7.49 17.49 -8.09
CA ALA A 230 7.59 16.09 -8.47
C ALA A 230 6.76 15.17 -7.56
N GLN A 231 6.75 15.44 -6.24
CA GLN A 231 5.91 14.70 -5.31
C GLN A 231 4.42 14.97 -5.56
N ARG A 232 4.02 16.21 -5.83
CA ARG A 232 2.63 16.56 -6.18
C ARG A 232 2.20 15.94 -7.51
N ALA A 233 3.10 15.86 -8.49
CA ALA A 233 2.80 15.22 -9.78
C ALA A 233 2.41 13.74 -9.64
N VAL A 234 2.98 13.01 -8.68
CA VAL A 234 2.58 11.64 -8.37
C VAL A 234 1.09 11.57 -8.02
N TRP A 235 0.64 12.45 -7.11
CA TRP A 235 -0.77 12.46 -6.70
C TRP A 235 -1.68 13.02 -7.77
N SER A 236 -1.27 14.05 -8.50
CA SER A 236 -2.02 14.55 -9.67
C SER A 236 -2.27 13.44 -10.67
N HIS A 237 -1.27 12.58 -10.94
CA HIS A 237 -1.44 11.44 -11.84
C HIS A 237 -2.42 10.41 -11.27
N ALA A 238 -2.30 10.03 -10.00
CA ALA A 238 -3.24 9.11 -9.36
C ALA A 238 -4.70 9.63 -9.43
N LEU A 239 -4.88 10.94 -9.25
CA LEU A 239 -6.19 11.60 -9.28
C LEU A 239 -6.82 11.71 -10.68
N THR A 240 -6.09 11.36 -11.76
CA THR A 240 -6.70 11.25 -13.10
C THR A 240 -7.68 10.07 -13.20
N ASP A 241 -7.56 9.07 -12.31
CA ASP A 241 -8.53 7.99 -12.21
C ASP A 241 -9.71 8.44 -11.30
N PRO A 242 -10.94 8.55 -11.82
CA PRO A 242 -12.07 9.05 -11.05
C PRO A 242 -12.41 8.19 -9.83
N VAL A 243 -12.13 6.89 -9.87
CA VAL A 243 -12.34 6.00 -8.73
C VAL A 243 -11.33 6.30 -7.62
N LEU A 244 -10.07 6.58 -7.99
CA LEU A 244 -9.06 7.01 -7.00
C LEU A 244 -9.38 8.40 -6.45
N ALA A 245 -9.82 9.33 -7.28
CA ALA A 245 -10.24 10.66 -6.83
C ALA A 245 -11.37 10.58 -5.78
N GLU A 246 -12.33 9.66 -5.96
CA GLU A 246 -13.38 9.39 -4.98
C GLU A 246 -12.89 8.66 -3.72
N LYS A 247 -11.85 7.86 -3.83
CA LYS A 247 -11.28 7.14 -2.68
C LYS A 247 -10.31 7.97 -1.87
N LEU A 248 -9.58 8.88 -2.50
CA LEU A 248 -8.63 9.79 -1.85
C LEU A 248 -9.37 11.01 -1.29
N SER A 249 -8.97 11.47 -0.12
CA SER A 249 -9.50 12.67 0.50
C SER A 249 -8.42 13.45 1.25
N ALA A 250 -8.60 14.76 1.33
CA ALA A 250 -7.81 15.62 2.19
C ALA A 250 -8.72 16.44 3.10
N THR A 251 -8.35 16.51 4.38
CA THR A 251 -8.95 17.41 5.36
C THR A 251 -7.88 18.42 5.75
N ILE A 252 -8.02 19.66 5.29
CA ILE A 252 -7.04 20.73 5.47
C ILE A 252 -7.59 21.74 6.49
N LEU A 253 -6.82 22.02 7.55
CA LEU A 253 -7.11 23.05 8.51
C LEU A 253 -6.50 24.38 8.00
N MET A 254 -7.35 25.33 7.77
CA MET A 254 -6.99 26.70 7.37
C MET A 254 -7.11 27.62 8.57
N LEU A 255 -6.20 28.57 8.68
CA LEU A 255 -6.33 29.75 9.56
C LEU A 255 -6.33 30.98 8.66
N ASP A 256 -7.47 31.63 8.54
CA ASP A 256 -7.77 32.58 7.45
C ASP A 256 -7.50 31.90 6.08
N ASP A 257 -6.53 32.39 5.30
CA ASP A 257 -6.14 31.82 3.99
C ASP A 257 -4.86 30.98 4.05
N ARG A 258 -4.28 30.77 5.25
CA ARG A 258 -3.08 29.95 5.44
C ARG A 258 -3.45 28.51 5.78
N PRO A 259 -3.01 27.50 5.01
CA PRO A 259 -3.10 26.10 5.41
C PRO A 259 -2.09 25.84 6.54
N ILE A 260 -2.56 25.24 7.66
CA ILE A 260 -1.73 25.04 8.86
C ILE A 260 -1.58 23.59 9.28
N ALA A 261 -2.50 22.72 8.87
CA ALA A 261 -2.38 21.28 9.08
C ALA A 261 -3.24 20.53 8.08
N PHE A 262 -2.92 19.27 7.82
CA PHE A 262 -3.78 18.41 7.01
C PHE A 262 -3.71 16.95 7.45
N SER A 263 -4.73 16.18 7.06
CA SER A 263 -4.73 14.73 6.92
C SER A 263 -5.06 14.38 5.48
N PHE A 264 -4.32 13.44 4.90
CA PHE A 264 -4.55 12.91 3.56
C PHE A 264 -4.76 11.41 3.67
N ASP A 265 -5.92 10.96 3.25
CA ASP A 265 -6.45 9.65 3.58
C ASP A 265 -6.98 8.93 2.34
N LEU A 266 -7.02 7.60 2.39
CA LEU A 266 -7.63 6.75 1.38
C LEU A 266 -8.77 5.95 2.00
N TYR A 267 -9.95 6.00 1.41
CA TYR A 267 -11.12 5.22 1.80
C TYR A 267 -11.33 4.05 0.85
N ASP A 268 -11.12 2.82 1.33
CA ASP A 268 -11.38 1.63 0.52
C ASP A 268 -12.16 0.57 1.28
N GLY A 269 -13.34 0.20 0.77
CA GLY A 269 -14.25 -0.69 1.49
C GLY A 269 -14.54 -0.18 2.90
N PRO A 270 -14.38 -1.01 3.94
CA PRO A 270 -14.62 -0.63 5.33
C PRO A 270 -13.45 0.14 5.98
N VAL A 271 -12.33 0.34 5.26
CA VAL A 271 -11.09 0.87 5.82
C VAL A 271 -10.84 2.30 5.37
N GLN A 272 -10.40 3.15 6.30
CA GLN A 272 -9.67 4.38 6.04
C GLN A 272 -8.19 4.14 6.29
N TYR A 273 -7.33 4.43 5.31
CA TYR A 273 -5.88 4.43 5.47
C TYR A 273 -5.36 5.87 5.59
N GLY A 274 -4.72 6.19 6.69
CA GLY A 274 -4.01 7.45 6.85
C GLY A 274 -2.71 7.43 6.04
N ILE A 275 -2.65 8.14 4.91
CA ILE A 275 -1.48 8.15 4.02
C ILE A 275 -0.44 9.13 4.49
N ALA A 276 -0.86 10.36 4.79
CA ALA A 276 0.01 11.43 5.22
C ALA A 276 -0.73 12.41 6.12
N GLY A 277 -0.01 13.03 7.03
CA GLY A 277 -0.49 14.12 7.84
C GLY A 277 0.67 14.98 8.31
N SER A 278 0.49 16.28 8.25
CA SER A 278 1.51 17.23 8.67
C SER A 278 0.90 18.49 9.25
N TYR A 279 1.73 19.33 9.85
CA TYR A 279 1.31 20.59 10.45
C TYR A 279 2.46 21.60 10.50
N ALA A 280 2.11 22.89 10.48
CA ALA A 280 3.05 24.00 10.58
C ALA A 280 3.66 24.03 11.99
N GLU A 281 4.99 23.95 12.06
CA GLU A 281 5.74 23.77 13.31
C GLU A 281 5.64 24.97 14.26
N ASP A 282 5.48 26.19 13.72
CA ASP A 282 5.31 27.42 14.49
C ASP A 282 4.01 27.44 15.34
N LEU A 283 3.01 26.66 14.89
CA LEU A 283 1.70 26.53 15.54
C LEU A 283 1.52 25.22 16.33
N LYS A 284 2.57 24.41 16.51
CA LYS A 284 2.49 23.11 17.20
C LYS A 284 1.91 23.18 18.62
N ARG A 285 2.14 24.30 19.33
CA ARG A 285 1.61 24.53 20.70
C ARG A 285 0.08 24.56 20.77
N PHE A 286 -0.59 24.76 19.62
CA PHE A 286 -2.04 24.76 19.50
C PHE A 286 -2.62 23.38 19.15
N TYR A 287 -1.80 22.33 19.14
CA TYR A 287 -2.22 20.94 18.86
C TYR A 287 -2.88 20.74 17.48
N ILE A 288 -2.52 21.56 16.49
CA ILE A 288 -3.17 21.57 15.16
C ILE A 288 -3.05 20.21 14.44
N GLY A 289 -1.93 19.49 14.58
CA GLY A 289 -1.80 18.14 14.05
C GLY A 289 -2.77 17.15 14.71
N LYS A 290 -3.04 17.29 16.02
CA LYS A 290 -4.07 16.49 16.69
C LYS A 290 -5.47 16.85 16.17
N LEU A 291 -5.76 18.12 15.96
CA LEU A 291 -7.04 18.56 15.39
C LEU A 291 -7.28 17.90 14.03
N ALA A 292 -6.29 17.91 13.12
CA ALA A 292 -6.40 17.30 11.80
C ALA A 292 -6.60 15.77 11.89
N ASN A 293 -5.79 15.07 12.67
CA ASN A 293 -5.91 13.61 12.83
C ASN A 293 -7.25 13.19 13.44
N PHE A 294 -7.72 13.91 14.48
CA PHE A 294 -9.00 13.59 15.10
C PHE A 294 -10.16 13.90 14.15
N ARG A 295 -10.06 14.96 13.36
CA ARG A 295 -11.07 15.29 12.36
C ARG A 295 -11.15 14.21 11.30
N ALA A 296 -10.03 13.72 10.76
CA ALA A 296 -10.01 12.65 9.77
C ALA A 296 -10.71 11.36 10.28
N VAL A 297 -10.47 10.98 11.55
CA VAL A 297 -11.16 9.83 12.15
C VAL A 297 -12.66 10.09 12.35
N GLN A 298 -13.06 11.31 12.73
CA GLN A 298 -14.47 11.68 12.81
C GLN A 298 -15.16 11.59 11.46
N ASP A 299 -14.49 12.05 10.40
CA ASP A 299 -14.99 11.97 9.03
C ASP A 299 -15.12 10.50 8.57
N ALA A 300 -14.18 9.63 8.95
CA ALA A 300 -14.27 8.18 8.70
C ALA A 300 -15.45 7.53 9.43
N ILE A 301 -15.67 7.90 10.70
CA ILE A 301 -16.84 7.45 11.46
C ILE A 301 -18.15 7.91 10.79
N ALA A 302 -18.23 9.17 10.36
CA ALA A 302 -19.38 9.72 9.66
C ALA A 302 -19.61 9.05 8.29
N ALA A 303 -18.52 8.67 7.59
CA ALA A 303 -18.56 7.92 6.34
C ALA A 303 -18.87 6.42 6.51
N GLY A 304 -19.18 5.95 7.73
CA GLY A 304 -19.57 4.57 8.01
C GLY A 304 -18.40 3.56 7.91
N LYS A 305 -17.14 4.00 8.03
CA LYS A 305 -16.00 3.08 8.04
C LYS A 305 -15.92 2.30 9.34
N SER A 306 -15.41 1.06 9.26
CA SER A 306 -15.25 0.19 10.44
C SER A 306 -13.84 0.27 11.04
N VAL A 307 -12.84 0.65 10.25
CA VAL A 307 -11.44 0.69 10.69
C VAL A 307 -10.74 1.93 10.14
N THR A 308 -9.97 2.60 10.99
CA THR A 308 -8.92 3.53 10.56
C THR A 308 -7.55 2.86 10.76
N ASP A 309 -6.79 2.76 9.70
CA ASP A 309 -5.42 2.26 9.70
C ASP A 309 -4.43 3.42 9.61
N LEU A 310 -3.67 3.62 10.67
CA LEU A 310 -2.71 4.71 10.82
C LEU A 310 -1.29 4.33 10.36
N GLY A 311 -1.13 3.15 9.75
CA GLY A 311 0.14 2.66 9.26
C GLY A 311 1.12 2.21 10.33
N ALA A 312 2.32 1.84 9.89
CA ALA A 312 3.38 1.35 10.76
C ALA A 312 3.97 2.41 11.68
N GLY A 313 4.64 1.92 12.72
CA GLY A 313 5.37 2.73 13.66
C GLY A 313 4.51 3.32 14.79
N ASP A 314 5.07 3.29 15.99
CA ASP A 314 4.43 3.84 17.18
C ASP A 314 5.02 5.23 17.48
N ASN A 315 4.33 6.25 17.00
CA ASN A 315 4.73 7.64 17.23
C ASN A 315 4.05 8.28 18.48
N GLY A 316 3.49 7.46 19.36
CA GLY A 316 2.82 7.89 20.59
C GLY A 316 1.43 8.49 20.37
N TYR A 317 1.25 9.39 19.40
CA TYR A 317 -0.05 10.02 19.11
C TYR A 317 -1.13 9.00 18.73
N LYS A 318 -0.75 7.89 18.08
CA LYS A 318 -1.68 6.82 17.67
C LYS A 318 -2.38 6.20 18.87
N ARG A 319 -1.60 5.90 19.93
CA ARG A 319 -2.15 5.43 21.22
C ARG A 319 -3.04 6.46 21.89
N ASP A 320 -2.64 7.74 21.83
CA ASP A 320 -3.46 8.85 22.35
C ASP A 320 -4.83 8.94 21.65
N MET A 321 -4.92 8.49 20.40
CA MET A 321 -6.15 8.39 19.63
C MET A 321 -6.95 7.12 19.92
N GLY A 322 -6.40 6.18 20.67
CA GLY A 322 -7.02 4.90 20.99
C GLY A 322 -6.70 3.79 20.00
N ALA A 323 -5.66 3.98 19.17
CA ALA A 323 -5.20 2.93 18.27
C ALA A 323 -4.52 1.79 19.04
N VAL A 324 -4.72 0.59 18.57
CA VAL A 324 -4.09 -0.64 19.04
C VAL A 324 -3.23 -1.25 17.94
N ARG A 325 -2.36 -2.22 18.29
CA ARG A 325 -1.61 -2.98 17.30
C ARG A 325 -2.59 -3.75 16.40
N GLY A 326 -2.43 -3.57 15.11
CA GLY A 326 -3.17 -4.27 14.07
C GLY A 326 -2.40 -5.49 13.54
N TYR A 327 -2.20 -5.54 12.23
CA TYR A 327 -1.53 -6.63 11.54
C TYR A 327 -0.03 -6.35 11.30
N ASP A 328 0.74 -7.42 11.16
CA ASP A 328 2.15 -7.31 10.79
C ASP A 328 2.31 -7.14 9.27
N MET A 329 3.30 -6.34 8.91
CA MET A 329 3.68 -6.08 7.52
C MET A 329 5.04 -6.67 7.23
N ALA A 330 5.20 -7.13 6.01
CA ALA A 330 6.45 -7.67 5.50
C ALA A 330 6.87 -6.98 4.19
N ASP A 331 8.16 -6.86 4.01
CA ASP A 331 8.80 -6.69 2.72
C ASP A 331 9.20 -8.07 2.21
N LEU A 332 8.85 -8.38 0.97
CA LEU A 332 9.14 -9.64 0.31
C LEU A 332 10.09 -9.40 -0.87
N LEU A 333 11.12 -10.23 -0.98
CA LEU A 333 12.05 -10.20 -2.11
C LEU A 333 12.06 -11.58 -2.79
N PHE A 334 11.61 -11.61 -4.03
CA PHE A 334 11.55 -12.81 -4.86
C PHE A 334 12.82 -12.89 -5.69
N VAL A 335 13.55 -13.99 -5.58
CA VAL A 335 14.88 -14.18 -6.18
C VAL A 335 14.93 -15.49 -6.96
N ARG A 336 15.26 -15.42 -8.26
CA ARG A 336 15.37 -16.63 -9.12
C ARG A 336 16.52 -17.55 -8.71
N SER A 337 17.66 -16.98 -8.38
CA SER A 337 18.86 -17.74 -8.05
C SER A 337 18.97 -18.00 -6.55
N ARG A 338 19.00 -19.26 -6.15
CA ARG A 338 19.22 -19.64 -4.74
C ARG A 338 20.54 -19.12 -4.18
N THR A 339 21.60 -19.07 -5.02
CA THR A 339 22.89 -18.54 -4.61
C THR A 339 22.81 -17.03 -4.37
N ALA A 340 22.19 -16.31 -5.31
CA ALA A 340 21.95 -14.86 -5.12
C ALA A 340 21.06 -14.60 -3.90
N ALA A 341 20.06 -15.43 -3.64
CA ALA A 341 19.19 -15.29 -2.46
C ALA A 341 19.96 -15.40 -1.14
N ARG A 342 20.93 -16.33 -1.03
CA ARG A 342 21.77 -16.45 0.17
C ARG A 342 22.61 -15.19 0.44
N VAL A 343 23.14 -14.57 -0.62
CA VAL A 343 23.91 -13.32 -0.50
C VAL A 343 22.98 -12.18 -0.12
N LEU A 344 21.85 -12.04 -0.83
CA LEU A 344 20.89 -10.99 -0.59
C LEU A 344 20.24 -11.08 0.80
N ALA A 345 19.97 -12.27 1.32
CA ALA A 345 19.44 -12.45 2.67
C ALA A 345 20.34 -11.78 3.73
N ARG A 346 21.66 -11.94 3.61
CA ARG A 346 22.62 -11.34 4.54
C ARG A 346 22.65 -9.82 4.43
N VAL A 347 22.66 -9.28 3.21
CA VAL A 347 22.75 -7.84 2.95
C VAL A 347 21.43 -7.13 3.29
N TRP A 348 20.30 -7.79 3.05
CA TRP A 348 18.97 -7.22 3.22
C TRP A 348 18.41 -7.45 4.62
N GLY A 349 19.10 -8.24 5.47
CA GLY A 349 18.66 -8.53 6.83
C GLY A 349 17.37 -9.36 6.86
N ALA A 350 17.25 -10.32 5.92
CA ALA A 350 16.09 -11.19 5.79
C ALA A 350 16.41 -12.62 6.26
N GLU A 351 15.40 -13.33 6.72
CA GLU A 351 15.47 -14.75 6.98
C GLU A 351 15.34 -15.54 5.67
N LEU A 352 16.14 -16.59 5.53
CA LEU A 352 15.96 -17.60 4.48
C LEU A 352 14.80 -18.49 4.88
N PRO A 353 13.85 -18.78 3.98
CA PRO A 353 12.83 -19.78 4.27
C PRO A 353 13.51 -21.14 4.52
N PRO A 354 12.95 -22.00 5.38
CA PRO A 354 13.45 -23.36 5.57
C PRO A 354 13.53 -24.06 4.20
N SER A 355 14.61 -24.80 3.97
CA SER A 355 14.74 -25.57 2.74
C SER A 355 13.55 -26.54 2.63
N PRO A 356 12.89 -26.66 1.46
CA PRO A 356 11.86 -27.66 1.29
C PRO A 356 12.44 -29.03 1.68
N PRO A 357 11.69 -29.89 2.35
CA PRO A 357 12.16 -31.22 2.71
C PRO A 357 12.65 -31.89 1.42
N SER A 358 13.90 -32.33 1.44
CA SER A 358 14.46 -33.12 0.35
C SER A 358 13.50 -34.29 0.11
N ALA A 359 12.97 -34.38 -1.12
CA ALA A 359 12.14 -35.52 -1.47
C ALA A 359 12.99 -36.78 -1.19
N ALA A 360 12.66 -37.44 -0.11
CA ALA A 360 13.28 -38.73 0.24
C ALA A 360 13.02 -39.64 -0.96
N ILE A 361 14.06 -39.99 -1.67
CA ILE A 361 14.04 -41.07 -2.65
C ILE A 361 13.62 -42.31 -1.86
N VAL A 362 12.35 -42.69 -1.97
CA VAL A 362 11.85 -43.96 -1.44
C VAL A 362 12.60 -45.05 -2.24
N PRO A 363 13.49 -45.84 -1.61
CA PRO A 363 14.13 -46.94 -2.31
C PRO A 363 13.03 -47.89 -2.76
N GLY A 364 12.96 -48.10 -4.08
CA GLY A 364 12.04 -49.08 -4.64
C GLY A 364 12.24 -50.43 -3.96
N THR A 365 11.18 -50.95 -3.33
CA THR A 365 11.08 -52.32 -2.92
C THR A 365 11.24 -53.21 -4.14
N ALA A 366 12.41 -53.84 -4.25
CA ALA A 366 12.60 -54.92 -5.20
C ALA A 366 11.59 -56.02 -4.86
N ALA A 367 10.65 -56.27 -5.75
CA ALA A 367 9.80 -57.41 -5.70
C ALA A 367 10.66 -58.63 -6.00
N ASN A 368 10.92 -59.42 -4.96
CA ASN A 368 11.34 -60.79 -5.10
C ASN A 368 10.07 -61.63 -5.22
N GLY A 369 10.03 -62.48 -6.24
CA GLY A 369 9.04 -63.51 -6.44
C GLY A 369 8.86 -63.81 -7.90
#